data_b125ffe4d299f18902e33a6737699a15
#
_entry.id   b125ffe4d299f18902e33a6737699a15
#
_cell.length_a   1.000
_cell.length_b   1.000
_cell.length_c   1.000
_cell.angle_alpha   90.00
_cell.angle_beta   90.00
_cell.angle_gamma   90.00
#
_symmetry.space_group_name_H-M   'P 1'
#
loop_
_entity.id
_entity.type
_entity.pdbx_description
1 polymer ?
#
loop_
_entity_poly.entity_id
_entity_poly.type
_entity_poly.pdbx_seq_one_letter_code
_entity_poly.pdbx_strand_id
1 'polypeptide(L)'
;MIRLVENFISEKAKIGDNVKIWHFAYVGDNTEIGDDVKIGSLAHVDYDVKIGNNTMIEGLVYIPPLSRIGNNVFIGPSASLTNDPFPPSEKLVGV
;
A
#
# COMPACT_ATOMS: atom_id res chain seq x y z
N MET A 1 29.87 2.57 8.03
CA MET A 1 28.60 3.31 7.92
C MET A 1 27.43 2.38 8.07
N ILE A 2 26.46 2.79 8.83
CA ILE A 2 25.26 1.99 9.05
C ILE A 2 24.22 2.37 8.02
N ARG A 3 23.69 1.36 7.36
CA ARG A 3 22.59 1.58 6.43
C ARG A 3 21.30 1.38 7.19
N LEU A 4 20.56 2.45 7.33
CA LEU A 4 19.30 2.40 8.05
C LEU A 4 18.10 2.49 7.08
N VAL A 5 18.38 2.48 5.79
CA VAL A 5 17.37 2.63 4.78
C VAL A 5 16.97 1.24 4.31
N GLU A 6 15.97 0.71 4.95
CA GLU A 6 15.49 -0.62 4.64
C GLU A 6 14.00 -0.59 4.40
N ASN A 7 13.53 -1.38 3.47
CA ASN A 7 12.13 -1.69 3.38
C ASN A 7 12.03 -3.18 3.08
N PHE A 8 10.88 -3.75 3.36
CA PHE A 8 10.65 -5.14 3.07
C PHE A 8 9.59 -5.26 1.98
N ILE A 9 9.98 -5.82 0.86
CA ILE A 9 9.07 -6.06 -0.24
C ILE A 9 9.14 -7.55 -0.53
N SER A 10 8.01 -8.22 -0.39
CA SER A 10 7.98 -9.66 -0.61
C SER A 10 8.41 -10.01 -2.03
N GLU A 11 9.15 -11.09 -2.16
CA GLU A 11 9.54 -11.58 -3.48
C GLU A 11 8.32 -11.99 -4.30
N LYS A 12 7.23 -12.26 -3.64
CA LYS A 12 5.98 -12.65 -4.30
C LYS A 12 5.11 -11.48 -4.67
N ALA A 13 5.54 -10.27 -4.36
CA ALA A 13 4.79 -9.08 -4.75
C ALA A 13 5.10 -8.74 -6.20
N LYS A 14 4.12 -8.16 -6.88
CA LYS A 14 4.30 -7.68 -8.25
C LYS A 14 4.28 -6.16 -8.21
N ILE A 15 5.37 -5.58 -8.65
CA ILE A 15 5.56 -4.13 -8.59
C ILE A 15 5.63 -3.59 -10.01
N GLY A 16 4.79 -2.61 -10.30
CA GLY A 16 4.79 -1.98 -11.62
C GLY A 16 5.98 -1.09 -11.86
N ASP A 17 5.89 -0.28 -12.91
CA ASP A 17 6.97 0.61 -13.30
C ASP A 17 6.91 1.91 -12.52
N ASN A 18 8.08 2.47 -12.27
CA ASN A 18 8.21 3.78 -11.64
C ASN A 18 7.53 3.86 -10.27
N VAL A 19 7.63 2.80 -9.50
CA VAL A 19 7.08 2.75 -8.14
C VAL A 19 8.16 3.22 -7.18
N LYS A 20 7.78 4.05 -6.23
CA LYS A 20 8.68 4.51 -5.18
C LYS A 20 8.18 4.05 -3.83
N ILE A 21 9.03 3.34 -3.12
CA ILE A 21 8.71 2.81 -1.80
C ILE A 21 9.76 3.34 -0.84
N TRP A 22 9.31 4.10 0.13
CA TRP A 22 10.21 4.78 1.05
C TRP A 22 10.67 3.87 2.18
N HIS A 23 11.40 4.43 3.12
CA HIS A 23 12.10 3.69 4.15
C HIS A 23 11.16 2.94 5.09
N PHE A 24 11.52 1.71 5.43
CA PHE A 24 10.82 0.91 6.42
C PHE A 24 9.37 0.60 6.06
N ALA A 25 9.03 0.69 4.79
CA ALA A 25 7.71 0.25 4.34
C ALA A 25 7.71 -1.27 4.21
N TYR A 26 6.52 -1.85 4.30
CA TYR A 26 6.33 -3.28 4.17
C TYR A 26 5.31 -3.55 3.07
N VAL A 27 5.64 -4.49 2.18
CA VAL A 27 4.73 -4.93 1.14
C VAL A 27 4.66 -6.45 1.19
N GLY A 28 3.47 -6.97 1.44
CA GLY A 28 3.29 -8.39 1.70
C GLY A 28 3.19 -9.25 0.46
N ASP A 29 3.05 -10.55 0.70
CA ASP A 29 3.01 -11.56 -0.36
C ASP A 29 1.83 -11.35 -1.29
N ASN A 30 2.06 -11.61 -2.57
CA ASN A 30 1.02 -11.60 -3.59
C ASN A 30 0.30 -10.26 -3.76
N THR A 31 0.87 -9.21 -3.21
CA THR A 31 0.35 -7.87 -3.39
C THR A 31 0.76 -7.39 -4.78
N GLU A 32 -0.15 -6.69 -5.45
CA GLU A 32 0.11 -6.16 -6.79
C GLU A 32 0.01 -4.65 -6.74
N ILE A 33 1.06 -4.01 -7.14
CA ILE A 33 1.15 -2.55 -7.14
C ILE A 33 1.30 -2.09 -8.59
N GLY A 34 0.41 -1.21 -9.01
CA GLY A 34 0.43 -0.70 -10.37
C GLY A 34 1.58 0.25 -10.64
N ASP A 35 1.49 0.97 -11.75
CA ASP A 35 2.53 1.89 -12.16
C ASP A 35 2.40 3.25 -11.46
N ASP A 36 3.52 3.93 -11.30
CA ASP A 36 3.56 5.29 -10.77
C ASP A 36 2.95 5.41 -9.38
N VAL A 37 3.09 4.37 -8.57
CA VAL A 37 2.59 4.35 -7.20
C VAL A 37 3.69 4.82 -6.26
N LYS A 38 3.30 5.56 -5.23
CA LYS A 38 4.22 5.99 -4.19
C LYS A 38 3.72 5.48 -2.84
N ILE A 39 4.62 4.86 -2.11
CA ILE A 39 4.32 4.31 -0.79
C ILE A 39 5.25 4.94 0.22
N GLY A 40 4.70 5.63 1.19
CA GLY A 40 5.47 6.39 2.16
C GLY A 40 6.15 5.54 3.22
N SER A 41 6.99 6.19 3.98
CA SER A 41 7.77 5.53 5.01
C SER A 41 6.88 4.90 6.07
N LEU A 42 7.28 3.73 6.52
CA LEU A 42 6.57 3.01 7.59
C LEU A 42 5.15 2.61 7.22
N ALA A 43 4.79 2.67 5.95
CA ALA A 43 3.51 2.16 5.52
C ALA A 43 3.55 0.64 5.53
N HIS A 44 2.43 0.03 5.87
CA HIS A 44 2.33 -1.41 5.92
C HIS A 44 1.23 -1.86 4.97
N VAL A 45 1.63 -2.43 3.85
CA VAL A 45 0.69 -2.98 2.87
C VAL A 45 0.73 -4.49 3.03
N ASP A 46 -0.36 -5.05 3.46
CA ASP A 46 -0.39 -6.45 3.81
C ASP A 46 -0.46 -7.34 2.57
N TYR A 47 -0.77 -8.62 2.75
CA TYR A 47 -0.74 -9.57 1.64
C TYR A 47 -2.03 -9.51 0.81
N ASP A 48 -1.94 -9.96 -0.43
CA ASP A 48 -3.06 -10.04 -1.38
C ASP A 48 -3.80 -8.70 -1.55
N VAL A 49 -3.05 -7.60 -1.49
CA VAL A 49 -3.59 -6.26 -1.71
C VAL A 49 -3.38 -5.91 -3.18
N LYS A 50 -4.31 -5.19 -3.76
CA LYS A 50 -4.12 -4.64 -5.11
C LYS A 50 -4.24 -3.14 -5.06
N ILE A 51 -3.25 -2.48 -5.62
CA ILE A 51 -3.19 -1.02 -5.68
C ILE A 51 -3.09 -0.61 -7.13
N GLY A 52 -4.01 0.23 -7.55
CA GLY A 52 -4.06 0.69 -8.93
C GLY A 52 -2.98 1.71 -9.24
N ASN A 53 -2.99 2.16 -10.48
CA ASN A 53 -1.95 3.06 -10.98
C ASN A 53 -2.06 4.47 -10.40
N ASN A 54 -0.95 5.14 -10.31
CA ASN A 54 -0.88 6.55 -9.96
C ASN A 54 -1.54 6.84 -8.60
N THR A 55 -1.40 5.93 -7.67
CA THR A 55 -1.94 6.04 -6.32
C THR A 55 -0.83 6.43 -5.37
N MET A 56 -1.14 7.29 -4.41
CA MET A 56 -0.19 7.70 -3.40
C MET A 56 -0.65 7.26 -2.03
N ILE A 57 0.20 6.52 -1.35
CA ILE A 57 -0.04 6.05 0.00
C ILE A 57 1.00 6.71 0.89
N GLU A 58 0.55 7.56 1.80
CA GLU A 58 1.45 8.32 2.65
C GLU A 58 2.03 7.45 3.76
N GLY A 59 2.89 8.04 4.57
CA GLY A 59 3.56 7.30 5.63
C GLY A 59 2.64 6.81 6.72
N LEU A 60 3.05 5.75 7.39
CA LEU A 60 2.33 5.20 8.54
C LEU A 60 0.92 4.71 8.22
N VAL A 61 0.63 4.47 6.96
CA VAL A 61 -0.68 3.94 6.57
C VAL A 61 -0.69 2.42 6.75
N TYR A 62 -1.78 1.89 7.26
CA TYR A 62 -1.96 0.45 7.32
C TYR A 62 -3.04 0.01 6.33
N ILE A 63 -2.68 -0.90 5.46
CA ILE A 63 -3.61 -1.48 4.48
C ILE A 63 -3.73 -2.97 4.75
N PRO A 64 -4.91 -3.41 5.21
CA PRO A 64 -5.08 -4.81 5.61
C PRO A 64 -5.10 -5.76 4.41
N PRO A 65 -4.98 -7.06 4.69
CA PRO A 65 -5.01 -8.05 3.61
C PRO A 65 -6.27 -7.95 2.77
N LEU A 66 -6.13 -8.30 1.50
CA LEU A 66 -7.24 -8.41 0.56
C LEU A 66 -7.88 -7.09 0.16
N SER A 67 -7.25 -5.96 0.53
CA SER A 67 -7.77 -4.65 0.16
C SER A 67 -7.62 -4.42 -1.33
N ARG A 68 -8.53 -3.63 -1.89
CA ARG A 68 -8.48 -3.24 -3.29
C ARG A 68 -8.55 -1.73 -3.37
N ILE A 69 -7.49 -1.13 -3.89
CA ILE A 69 -7.38 0.32 -3.99
C ILE A 69 -7.26 0.66 -5.46
N GLY A 70 -8.11 1.55 -5.92
CA GLY A 70 -8.18 1.89 -7.33
C GLY A 70 -7.05 2.77 -7.82
N ASN A 71 -7.25 3.32 -9.01
CA ASN A 71 -6.30 4.25 -9.62
C ASN A 71 -6.50 5.65 -9.07
N ASN A 72 -5.43 6.43 -9.06
CA ASN A 72 -5.49 7.85 -8.71
C ASN A 72 -6.05 8.11 -7.32
N VAL A 73 -5.77 7.22 -6.37
CA VAL A 73 -6.24 7.35 -5.00
C VAL A 73 -5.15 8.00 -4.17
N PHE A 74 -5.55 8.85 -3.23
CA PHE A 74 -4.64 9.41 -2.26
C PHE A 74 -5.07 8.98 -0.86
N ILE A 75 -4.17 8.34 -0.13
CA ILE A 75 -4.42 7.93 1.24
C ILE A 75 -3.48 8.73 2.13
N GLY A 76 -4.07 9.58 2.98
CA GLY A 76 -3.30 10.49 3.82
C GLY A 76 -2.49 9.79 4.89
N PRO A 77 -1.56 10.50 5.51
CA PRO A 77 -0.66 9.89 6.49
C PRO A 77 -1.41 9.34 7.69
N SER A 78 -0.90 8.23 8.19
CA SER A 78 -1.41 7.55 9.38
C SER A 78 -2.82 7.00 9.25
N ALA A 79 -3.37 6.96 8.04
CA ALA A 79 -4.69 6.37 7.85
C ALA A 79 -4.63 4.88 8.12
N SER A 80 -5.70 4.35 8.65
CA SER A 80 -5.80 2.93 8.88
C SER A 80 -7.09 2.43 8.26
N LEU A 81 -6.97 1.46 7.37
CA LEU A 81 -8.11 0.89 6.69
C LEU A 81 -8.57 -0.32 7.43
N THR A 82 -9.84 -0.60 7.37
CA THR A 82 -10.37 -1.79 7.99
C THR A 82 -11.07 -2.64 6.96
N ASN A 83 -10.95 -3.95 7.14
CA ASN A 83 -11.72 -4.89 6.35
C ASN A 83 -13.05 -5.07 7.04
N ASP A 84 -14.08 -4.56 6.41
CA ASP A 84 -15.41 -4.72 6.96
C ASP A 84 -16.20 -5.62 6.03
N PRO A 85 -16.48 -6.85 6.45
CA PRO A 85 -17.14 -7.81 5.59
C PRO A 85 -18.63 -7.54 5.40
N PHE A 86 -19.17 -6.56 6.10
CA PHE A 86 -20.62 -6.34 6.06
C PHE A 86 -20.95 -4.99 5.50
N PRO A 87 -21.73 -4.94 4.44
CA PRO A 87 -22.33 -3.68 4.02
C PRO A 87 -23.23 -3.19 5.16
N PRO A 88 -23.42 -1.92 5.32
CA PRO A 88 -23.15 -0.84 4.40
C PRO A 88 -21.77 -0.23 4.50
N SER A 89 -20.88 -0.90 5.16
CA SER A 89 -19.52 -0.37 5.19
C SER A 89 -18.85 -0.57 3.84
N GLU A 90 -19.60 -0.51 2.81
CA GLU A 90 -19.07 -0.51 1.47
C GLU A 90 -18.35 0.77 1.18
N LYS A 91 -17.80 1.34 2.19
CA LYS A 91 -17.03 2.55 2.00
C LYS A 91 -15.85 2.24 1.15
N LEU A 92 -15.73 3.02 0.11
CA LEU A 92 -14.57 2.91 -0.74
C LEU A 92 -13.43 3.61 -0.06
N VAL A 93 -12.31 2.94 -0.02
CA VAL A 93 -11.12 3.48 0.60
C VAL A 93 -10.57 4.59 -0.26
N GLY A 94 -10.22 5.69 0.36
CA GLY A 94 -9.63 6.80 -0.35
C GLY A 94 -10.63 7.65 -1.12
N VAL A 95 -11.85 7.47 -0.84
CA VAL A 95 -12.90 8.23 -1.49
C VAL A 95 -13.34 9.37 -0.61
#